data_05bfdfc0dce680c7adc2d4c8e3afa69d
#
_entry.id   05bfdfc0dce680c7adc2d4c8e3afa69d
#
_cell.length_a   1.000
_cell.length_b   1.000
_cell.length_c   1.000
_cell.angle_alpha   90.00
_cell.angle_beta   90.00
_cell.angle_gamma   90.00
#
_symmetry.space_group_name_H-M   'P 1'
#
loop_
_entity.id
_entity.type
_entity.pdbx_description
1 polymer ?
#
loop_
_entity_poly.entity_id
_entity_poly.type
_entity_poly.pdbx_seq_one_letter_code
_entity_poly.pdbx_strand_id
1 'polypeptide(L)'
;MKKIIIGIAVVLLILILVFLLKPAPIDAVAFTPPDAPEFTGALAPNNLLQEAELLALGKVHGPEEIAVDGRGNVYGGLEDGKIIRLLPDGSLETFAETGGRPLGMKFDESGNLIVCDAYKGLLSIDPQGEIKTLASSVDGVPINFADALDISSEGVIYFSDASTRYELDDDLYGLLESKPYGRFLSYDPATGEVKVLLRDLYFANGVALSADEDFVLINETYRYRITRYWLTGPDSGTHEIFIDNLPGFPDNISVNQKGNFWLALFTIRNESADKLHPSPFRKNLLSKVPPALWPKPNPYGLVLELDAQGNIIQSLHDPTGEYLKGITSAQEYGGYLYLGSLNNDRIGKYKVP
;
A
#
# COMPACT_ATOMS: atom_id res chain seq x y z
N MET A 1 -4.88 -50.24 24.79
CA MET A 1 -4.86 -49.50 23.51
C MET A 1 -6.20 -48.82 23.17
N LYS A 2 -7.35 -49.56 23.00
CA LYS A 2 -8.67 -48.95 22.65
C LYS A 2 -9.09 -47.81 23.61
N LYS A 3 -8.95 -47.97 24.96
CA LYS A 3 -9.37 -46.95 25.93
C LYS A 3 -8.50 -45.66 25.82
N ILE A 4 -7.20 -45.78 25.48
CA ILE A 4 -6.29 -44.63 25.28
C ILE A 4 -6.70 -43.89 24.00
N ILE A 5 -6.98 -44.60 22.91
CA ILE A 5 -7.42 -44.00 21.64
C ILE A 5 -8.74 -43.24 21.81
N ILE A 6 -9.71 -43.83 22.54
CA ILE A 6 -10.98 -43.17 22.85
C ILE A 6 -10.74 -41.90 23.69
N GLY A 7 -9.85 -41.97 24.71
CA GLY A 7 -9.53 -40.82 25.51
C GLY A 7 -8.92 -39.68 24.68
N ILE A 8 -7.98 -39.99 23.78
CA ILE A 8 -7.38 -39.00 22.88
C ILE A 8 -8.45 -38.39 21.94
N ALA A 9 -9.32 -39.23 21.38
CA ALA A 9 -10.41 -38.77 20.49
C ALA A 9 -11.38 -37.80 21.20
N VAL A 10 -11.72 -38.07 22.46
CA VAL A 10 -12.60 -37.23 23.29
C VAL A 10 -11.89 -35.87 23.58
N VAL A 11 -10.62 -35.90 23.94
CA VAL A 11 -9.84 -34.67 24.18
C VAL A 11 -9.76 -33.84 22.91
N LEU A 12 -9.46 -34.43 21.76
CA LEU A 12 -9.43 -33.73 20.48
C LEU A 12 -10.79 -33.12 20.12
N LEU A 13 -11.89 -33.85 20.36
CA LEU A 13 -13.25 -33.36 20.11
C LEU A 13 -13.54 -32.12 21.00
N ILE A 14 -13.16 -32.17 22.27
CA ILE A 14 -13.34 -31.05 23.20
C ILE A 14 -12.51 -29.84 22.73
N LEU A 15 -11.27 -30.03 22.33
CA LEU A 15 -10.41 -28.95 21.82
C LEU A 15 -10.99 -28.32 20.55
N ILE A 16 -11.48 -29.13 19.63
CA ILE A 16 -12.18 -28.64 18.42
C ILE A 16 -13.45 -27.86 18.81
N LEU A 17 -14.24 -28.35 19.76
CA LEU A 17 -15.45 -27.67 20.20
C LEU A 17 -15.12 -26.32 20.85
N VAL A 18 -14.10 -26.25 21.72
CA VAL A 18 -13.64 -25.01 22.33
C VAL A 18 -13.16 -24.03 21.27
N PHE A 19 -12.39 -24.50 20.28
CA PHE A 19 -11.94 -23.67 19.17
C PHE A 19 -13.11 -23.12 18.34
N LEU A 20 -14.09 -23.94 18.02
CA LEU A 20 -15.28 -23.52 17.26
C LEU A 20 -16.14 -22.51 18.03
N LEU A 21 -16.28 -22.70 19.35
CA LEU A 21 -17.06 -21.82 20.23
C LEU A 21 -16.34 -20.51 20.59
N LYS A 22 -15.02 -20.43 20.44
CA LYS A 22 -14.29 -19.18 20.66
C LYS A 22 -14.83 -18.11 19.72
N PRO A 23 -15.16 -16.87 20.20
CA PRO A 23 -15.53 -15.77 19.33
C PRO A 23 -14.44 -15.49 18.28
N ALA A 24 -14.85 -15.15 17.06
CA ALA A 24 -13.92 -14.65 16.05
C ALA A 24 -13.51 -13.19 16.40
N PRO A 25 -12.26 -12.80 16.15
CA PRO A 25 -11.84 -11.41 16.37
C PRO A 25 -12.39 -10.43 15.32
N ILE A 26 -13.03 -10.94 14.26
CA ILE A 26 -13.59 -10.16 13.15
C ILE A 26 -15.09 -10.50 12.98
N ASP A 27 -15.79 -9.61 12.31
CA ASP A 27 -17.19 -9.81 11.86
C ASP A 27 -17.22 -9.83 10.32
N ALA A 28 -16.77 -10.95 9.73
CA ALA A 28 -16.53 -11.06 8.30
C ALA A 28 -17.83 -10.97 7.48
N VAL A 29 -17.78 -10.23 6.38
CA VAL A 29 -18.84 -10.19 5.36
C VAL A 29 -18.38 -10.91 4.09
N ALA A 30 -19.33 -11.43 3.31
CA ALA A 30 -19.02 -12.07 2.04
C ALA A 30 -18.54 -11.05 1.02
N PHE A 31 -17.50 -11.43 0.28
CA PHE A 31 -17.04 -10.73 -0.91
C PHE A 31 -16.77 -11.78 -1.99
N THR A 32 -17.33 -11.61 -3.17
CA THR A 32 -17.06 -12.49 -4.30
C THR A 32 -16.21 -11.70 -5.29
N PRO A 33 -14.88 -11.89 -5.28
CA PRO A 33 -14.02 -11.23 -6.26
C PRO A 33 -14.37 -11.77 -7.65
N PRO A 34 -14.27 -10.93 -8.71
CA PRO A 34 -14.35 -11.43 -10.08
C PRO A 34 -13.19 -12.39 -10.36
N ASP A 35 -13.32 -13.21 -11.41
CA ASP A 35 -12.21 -14.08 -11.83
C ASP A 35 -10.95 -13.25 -12.13
N ALA A 36 -9.80 -13.69 -11.63
CA ALA A 36 -8.55 -12.98 -11.83
C ALA A 36 -8.24 -12.89 -13.34
N PRO A 37 -7.72 -11.74 -13.83
CA PRO A 37 -7.34 -11.61 -15.22
C PRO A 37 -6.20 -12.56 -15.58
N GLU A 38 -6.22 -13.07 -16.81
CA GLU A 38 -5.14 -13.90 -17.32
C GLU A 38 -3.88 -13.07 -17.59
N PHE A 39 -2.73 -13.64 -17.30
CA PHE A 39 -1.44 -13.01 -17.57
C PHE A 39 -1.07 -13.12 -19.06
N THR A 40 -1.77 -12.37 -19.91
CA THR A 40 -1.61 -12.31 -21.37
C THR A 40 -1.58 -10.86 -21.86
N GLY A 41 -1.15 -10.61 -23.10
CA GLY A 41 -1.08 -9.27 -23.67
C GLY A 41 -0.18 -8.33 -22.87
N ALA A 42 -0.68 -7.18 -22.44
CA ALA A 42 0.07 -6.22 -21.61
C ALA A 42 0.46 -6.77 -20.23
N LEU A 43 -0.22 -7.81 -19.75
CA LEU A 43 0.09 -8.52 -18.50
C LEU A 43 1.01 -9.74 -18.70
N ALA A 44 1.46 -10.04 -19.93
CA ALA A 44 2.30 -11.23 -20.18
C ALA A 44 3.57 -11.18 -19.31
N PRO A 45 3.88 -12.27 -18.57
CA PRO A 45 5.05 -12.30 -17.70
C PRO A 45 6.35 -12.05 -18.46
N ASN A 46 7.26 -11.32 -17.81
CA ASN A 46 8.60 -11.03 -18.30
C ASN A 46 9.57 -11.01 -17.11
N ASN A 47 10.82 -10.62 -17.32
CA ASN A 47 11.86 -10.55 -16.29
C ASN A 47 12.45 -9.13 -16.18
N LEU A 48 11.72 -8.09 -16.62
CA LEU A 48 12.24 -6.73 -16.71
C LEU A 48 12.69 -6.16 -15.36
N LEU A 49 12.01 -6.52 -14.27
CA LEU A 49 12.42 -6.09 -12.93
C LEU A 49 13.76 -6.69 -12.47
N GLN A 50 14.23 -7.78 -13.10
CA GLN A 50 15.55 -8.34 -12.81
C GLN A 50 16.69 -7.53 -13.44
N GLU A 51 16.38 -6.56 -14.32
CA GLU A 51 17.34 -5.63 -14.90
C GLU A 51 17.59 -4.40 -14.02
N ALA A 52 16.85 -4.26 -12.92
CA ALA A 52 16.98 -3.13 -12.01
C ALA A 52 18.35 -3.16 -11.29
N GLU A 53 18.97 -2.00 -11.16
CA GLU A 53 20.08 -1.79 -10.22
C GLU A 53 19.55 -1.91 -8.78
N LEU A 54 20.29 -2.62 -7.91
CA LEU A 54 19.92 -2.80 -6.51
C LEU A 54 20.69 -1.80 -5.64
N LEU A 55 20.00 -0.78 -5.14
CA LEU A 55 20.59 0.23 -4.27
C LEU A 55 20.48 -0.20 -2.80
N ALA A 56 21.47 0.20 -1.98
CA ALA A 56 21.53 -0.06 -0.54
C ALA A 56 21.33 -1.53 -0.14
N LEU A 57 21.68 -2.48 -1.01
CA LEU A 57 21.53 -3.93 -0.81
C LEU A 57 22.11 -4.40 0.53
N GLY A 58 21.28 -5.06 1.35
CA GLY A 58 21.63 -5.57 2.67
C GLY A 58 21.84 -4.51 3.74
N LYS A 59 21.55 -3.23 3.46
CA LYS A 59 21.73 -2.11 4.39
C LYS A 59 20.43 -1.47 4.86
N VAL A 60 19.31 -1.80 4.23
CA VAL A 60 17.97 -1.30 4.54
C VAL A 60 17.01 -2.48 4.74
N HIS A 61 15.87 -2.25 5.39
CA HIS A 61 14.83 -3.26 5.51
C HIS A 61 13.46 -2.62 5.37
N GLY A 62 12.68 -3.12 4.41
CA GLY A 62 11.33 -2.64 4.13
C GLY A 62 11.26 -1.16 3.73
N PRO A 63 12.07 -0.66 2.76
CA PRO A 63 11.91 0.71 2.26
C PRO A 63 10.61 0.79 1.45
N GLU A 64 9.53 1.20 2.08
CA GLU A 64 8.17 1.08 1.54
C GLU A 64 7.93 2.08 0.40
N GLU A 65 8.00 3.38 0.67
CA GLU A 65 7.95 4.42 -0.36
C GLU A 65 9.34 4.99 -0.60
N ILE A 66 9.56 5.38 -1.84
CA ILE A 66 10.81 6.02 -2.26
C ILE A 66 10.52 7.43 -2.76
N ALA A 67 11.15 8.42 -2.16
CA ALA A 67 11.15 9.80 -2.64
C ALA A 67 12.54 10.18 -3.15
N VAL A 68 12.60 11.03 -4.19
CA VAL A 68 13.87 11.54 -4.72
C VAL A 68 13.83 13.05 -4.73
N ASP A 69 14.87 13.69 -4.14
CA ASP A 69 14.95 15.15 -4.14
C ASP A 69 15.56 15.71 -5.43
N GLY A 70 15.49 17.04 -5.60
CA GLY A 70 16.04 17.72 -6.78
C GLY A 70 17.56 17.62 -6.97
N ARG A 71 18.29 17.03 -6.01
CA ARG A 71 19.74 16.74 -6.09
C ARG A 71 20.02 15.28 -6.44
N GLY A 72 18.98 14.45 -6.56
CA GLY A 72 19.09 13.03 -6.83
C GLY A 72 19.38 12.18 -5.60
N ASN A 73 19.22 12.71 -4.39
CA ASN A 73 19.26 11.90 -3.18
C ASN A 73 17.98 11.07 -3.09
N VAL A 74 18.12 9.81 -2.72
CA VAL A 74 17.02 8.84 -2.61
C VAL A 74 16.66 8.64 -1.14
N TYR A 75 15.40 8.81 -0.80
CA TYR A 75 14.89 8.64 0.56
C TYR A 75 13.97 7.40 0.60
N GLY A 76 14.01 6.69 1.73
CA GLY A 76 13.16 5.51 1.94
C GLY A 76 12.75 5.37 3.39
N GLY A 77 11.45 5.13 3.64
CA GLY A 77 10.88 4.88 4.97
C GLY A 77 11.05 3.41 5.36
N LEU A 78 11.76 3.13 6.46
CA LEU A 78 12.12 1.79 6.90
C LEU A 78 11.15 1.24 7.95
N GLU A 79 11.13 -0.10 8.10
CA GLU A 79 10.31 -0.81 9.07
C GLU A 79 10.58 -0.39 10.52
N ASP A 80 11.81 0.02 10.85
CA ASP A 80 12.22 0.44 12.19
C ASP A 80 11.89 1.90 12.53
N GLY A 81 11.15 2.60 11.66
CA GLY A 81 10.73 3.99 11.87
C GLY A 81 11.75 5.04 11.39
N LYS A 82 12.86 4.60 10.81
CA LYS A 82 13.83 5.52 10.20
C LYS A 82 13.43 5.89 8.78
N ILE A 83 13.81 7.10 8.40
CA ILE A 83 13.87 7.53 7.01
C ILE A 83 15.35 7.67 6.66
N ILE A 84 15.79 6.88 5.69
CA ILE A 84 17.17 6.94 5.19
C ILE A 84 17.29 7.94 4.04
N ARG A 85 18.51 8.44 3.84
CA ARG A 85 18.92 9.19 2.67
C ARG A 85 20.16 8.54 2.04
N LEU A 86 20.01 8.08 0.81
CA LEU A 86 21.09 7.55 -0.01
C LEU A 86 21.58 8.65 -0.96
N LEU A 87 22.82 9.05 -0.83
CA LEU A 87 23.43 10.09 -1.65
C LEU A 87 23.90 9.53 -3.00
N PRO A 88 24.09 10.36 -4.04
CA PRO A 88 24.56 9.92 -5.37
C PRO A 88 25.93 9.22 -5.36
N ASP A 89 26.75 9.46 -4.35
CA ASP A 89 28.05 8.79 -4.17
C ASP A 89 27.95 7.41 -3.51
N GLY A 90 26.71 6.96 -3.19
CA GLY A 90 26.41 5.68 -2.55
C GLY A 90 26.52 5.68 -1.03
N SER A 91 26.80 6.82 -0.39
CA SER A 91 26.76 6.93 1.07
C SER A 91 25.32 6.93 1.57
N LEU A 92 25.09 6.22 2.68
CA LEU A 92 23.80 6.03 3.31
C LEU A 92 23.81 6.64 4.71
N GLU A 93 22.81 7.45 5.01
CA GLU A 93 22.64 8.07 6.33
C GLU A 93 21.19 8.02 6.80
N THR A 94 20.97 8.16 8.11
CA THR A 94 19.64 8.37 8.66
C THR A 94 19.30 9.85 8.52
N PHE A 95 18.21 10.15 7.83
CA PHE A 95 17.71 11.51 7.67
C PHE A 95 16.83 11.94 8.85
N ALA A 96 15.90 11.08 9.27
CA ALA A 96 15.00 11.31 10.39
C ALA A 96 14.56 10.00 11.03
N GLU A 97 14.02 10.06 12.26
CA GLU A 97 13.43 8.92 12.96
C GLU A 97 12.03 9.32 13.45
N THR A 98 10.97 8.78 12.84
CA THR A 98 9.58 9.11 13.21
C THR A 98 9.15 8.43 14.50
N GLY A 99 9.80 7.32 14.84
CA GLY A 99 9.39 6.44 15.93
C GLY A 99 8.03 5.76 15.70
N GLY A 100 7.60 5.70 14.43
CA GLY A 100 6.42 5.02 13.92
C GLY A 100 6.78 4.09 12.78
N ARG A 101 5.97 4.11 11.71
CA ARG A 101 6.24 3.41 10.46
C ARG A 101 5.98 4.38 9.30
N PRO A 102 7.01 5.06 8.78
CA PRO A 102 6.88 5.91 7.61
C PRO A 102 6.57 5.05 6.38
N LEU A 103 5.48 5.39 5.70
CA LEU A 103 4.98 4.78 4.48
C LEU A 103 5.09 5.80 3.35
N GLY A 104 3.98 6.32 2.81
CA GLY A 104 3.99 7.29 1.70
C GLY A 104 4.78 8.56 2.01
N MET A 105 5.59 9.02 1.04
CA MET A 105 6.44 10.20 1.22
C MET A 105 6.56 11.02 -0.06
N LYS A 106 6.47 12.35 0.06
CA LYS A 106 6.70 13.27 -1.06
C LYS A 106 7.27 14.61 -0.57
N PHE A 107 8.14 15.22 -1.36
CA PHE A 107 8.65 16.57 -1.08
C PHE A 107 7.60 17.62 -1.46
N ASP A 108 7.40 18.60 -0.57
CA ASP A 108 6.69 19.83 -0.89
C ASP A 108 7.61 20.84 -1.64
N GLU A 109 7.03 21.93 -2.15
CA GLU A 109 7.79 22.97 -2.86
C GLU A 109 8.84 23.68 -1.98
N SER A 110 8.66 23.66 -0.66
CA SER A 110 9.58 24.25 0.31
C SER A 110 10.75 23.31 0.63
N GLY A 111 10.74 22.09 0.13
CA GLY A 111 11.75 21.06 0.36
C GLY A 111 11.54 20.29 1.66
N ASN A 112 10.40 20.40 2.32
CA ASN A 112 10.06 19.52 3.42
C ASN A 112 9.61 18.17 2.87
N LEU A 113 9.97 17.08 3.55
CA LEU A 113 9.45 15.76 3.26
C LEU A 113 8.14 15.55 4.02
N ILE A 114 7.03 15.48 3.28
CA ILE A 114 5.72 15.14 3.83
C ILE A 114 5.63 13.63 3.90
N VAL A 115 5.17 13.11 5.03
CA VAL A 115 5.19 11.67 5.33
C VAL A 115 3.84 11.23 5.90
N CYS A 116 3.26 10.21 5.33
CA CYS A 116 2.24 9.38 5.99
C CYS A 116 2.94 8.37 6.88
N ASP A 117 2.69 8.44 8.19
CA ASP A 117 3.22 7.46 9.14
C ASP A 117 2.05 6.68 9.73
N ALA A 118 2.11 5.35 9.60
CA ALA A 118 1.01 4.46 9.99
C ALA A 118 0.59 4.59 11.46
N TYR A 119 1.47 5.06 12.34
CA TYR A 119 1.17 5.20 13.78
C TYR A 119 1.11 6.66 14.24
N LYS A 120 1.56 7.62 13.43
CA LYS A 120 1.69 9.03 13.82
C LYS A 120 0.76 9.95 13.02
N GLY A 121 0.19 9.48 11.91
CA GLY A 121 -0.62 10.27 10.99
C GLY A 121 0.22 11.02 9.95
N LEU A 122 -0.19 12.22 9.58
CA LEU A 122 0.49 13.05 8.57
C LEU A 122 1.57 13.91 9.24
N LEU A 123 2.80 13.80 8.77
CA LEU A 123 3.97 14.49 9.29
C LEU A 123 4.59 15.40 8.21
N SER A 124 5.31 16.42 8.64
CA SER A 124 6.23 17.21 7.81
C SER A 124 7.61 17.18 8.45
N ILE A 125 8.63 16.91 7.67
CA ILE A 125 10.03 16.83 8.09
C ILE A 125 10.82 17.86 7.31
N ASP A 126 11.43 18.81 8.02
CA ASP A 126 12.21 19.87 7.38
C ASP A 126 13.55 19.35 6.84
N PRO A 127 14.29 20.13 6.03
CA PRO A 127 15.59 19.71 5.50
C PRO A 127 16.66 19.41 6.57
N GLN A 128 16.43 19.79 7.83
CA GLN A 128 17.29 19.50 8.98
C GLN A 128 16.90 18.22 9.70
N GLY A 129 15.77 17.59 9.31
CA GLY A 129 15.25 16.36 9.92
C GLY A 129 14.31 16.59 11.11
N GLU A 130 13.92 17.85 11.39
CA GLU A 130 12.99 18.16 12.47
C GLU A 130 11.55 17.81 12.05
N ILE A 131 10.85 17.07 12.91
CA ILE A 131 9.54 16.49 12.62
C ILE A 131 8.44 17.32 13.25
N LYS A 132 7.43 17.66 12.45
CA LYS A 132 6.18 18.30 12.89
C LYS A 132 4.99 17.43 12.49
N THR A 133 4.09 17.12 13.42
CA THR A 133 2.80 16.50 13.11
C THR A 133 1.87 17.55 12.49
N LEU A 134 1.37 17.26 11.29
CA LEU A 134 0.37 18.09 10.60
C LEU A 134 -1.05 17.67 10.99
N ALA A 135 -1.33 16.35 10.99
CA ALA A 135 -2.63 15.81 11.33
C ALA A 135 -2.50 14.41 11.95
N SER A 136 -3.22 14.17 13.05
CA SER A 136 -3.34 12.85 13.69
C SER A 136 -4.80 12.44 13.93
N SER A 137 -5.76 13.30 13.57
CA SER A 137 -7.20 13.01 13.65
C SER A 137 -7.99 13.95 12.74
N VAL A 138 -9.19 13.53 12.36
CA VAL A 138 -10.17 14.34 11.63
C VAL A 138 -11.57 14.02 12.16
N ASP A 139 -12.41 15.04 12.36
CA ASP A 139 -13.78 14.91 12.92
C ASP A 139 -13.82 14.15 14.27
N GLY A 140 -12.76 14.25 15.07
CA GLY A 140 -12.63 13.52 16.35
C GLY A 140 -12.29 12.04 16.21
N VAL A 141 -12.06 11.54 14.99
CA VAL A 141 -11.64 10.16 14.71
C VAL A 141 -10.14 10.14 14.43
N PRO A 142 -9.33 9.35 15.14
CA PRO A 142 -7.90 9.22 14.87
C PRO A 142 -7.61 8.81 13.42
N ILE A 143 -6.46 9.24 12.91
CA ILE A 143 -5.86 8.73 11.69
C ILE A 143 -4.90 7.63 12.13
N ASN A 144 -5.39 6.38 12.06
CA ASN A 144 -4.69 5.24 12.65
C ASN A 144 -3.79 4.51 11.66
N PHE A 145 -3.91 4.84 10.36
CA PHE A 145 -3.16 4.17 9.32
C PHE A 145 -2.99 5.11 8.10
N ALA A 146 -2.32 6.27 8.34
CA ALA A 146 -1.93 7.12 7.21
C ALA A 146 -0.97 6.33 6.31
N ASP A 147 -1.32 6.19 5.02
CA ASP A 147 -0.65 5.25 4.13
C ASP A 147 0.10 5.97 3.00
N ALA A 148 -0.60 6.59 2.06
CA ALA A 148 -0.01 7.25 0.90
C ALA A 148 -0.48 8.69 0.76
N LEU A 149 0.28 9.49 0.01
CA LEU A 149 -0.06 10.90 -0.24
C LEU A 149 0.37 11.37 -1.64
N ASP A 150 -0.30 12.43 -2.10
CA ASP A 150 0.18 13.29 -3.17
C ASP A 150 -0.09 14.75 -2.84
N ILE A 151 0.66 15.68 -3.48
CA ILE A 151 0.63 17.11 -3.18
C ILE A 151 0.30 17.87 -4.46
N SER A 152 -0.75 18.70 -4.43
CA SER A 152 -1.12 19.54 -5.56
C SER A 152 -0.16 20.73 -5.74
N SER A 153 -0.23 21.36 -6.91
CA SER A 153 0.51 22.60 -7.22
C SER A 153 0.13 23.77 -6.30
N GLU A 154 -1.05 23.73 -5.66
CA GLU A 154 -1.46 24.71 -4.64
C GLU A 154 -0.97 24.34 -3.22
N GLY A 155 -0.26 23.21 -3.07
CA GLY A 155 0.26 22.72 -1.80
C GLY A 155 -0.74 21.94 -0.96
N VAL A 156 -1.94 21.66 -1.45
CA VAL A 156 -2.92 20.79 -0.75
C VAL A 156 -2.40 19.36 -0.77
N ILE A 157 -2.36 18.74 0.42
CA ILE A 157 -1.94 17.35 0.57
C ILE A 157 -3.17 16.47 0.55
N TYR A 158 -3.24 15.56 -0.41
CA TYR A 158 -4.24 14.51 -0.52
C TYR A 158 -3.63 13.22 -0.01
N PHE A 159 -4.31 12.54 0.93
CA PHE A 159 -3.72 11.34 1.54
C PHE A 159 -4.77 10.32 1.95
N SER A 160 -4.35 9.09 2.09
CA SER A 160 -5.18 7.97 2.53
C SER A 160 -4.99 7.68 4.01
N ASP A 161 -6.05 7.16 4.62
CA ASP A 161 -6.05 6.48 5.91
C ASP A 161 -6.66 5.09 5.64
N ALA A 162 -5.80 4.08 5.63
CA ALA A 162 -6.14 2.76 5.13
C ALA A 162 -7.25 2.10 5.94
N SER A 163 -7.29 2.36 7.25
CA SER A 163 -8.32 1.79 8.12
C SER A 163 -8.51 2.59 9.41
N THR A 164 -9.76 2.96 9.70
CA THR A 164 -10.16 3.53 11.00
C THR A 164 -10.33 2.47 12.09
N ARG A 165 -10.22 1.19 11.76
CA ARG A 165 -10.46 0.06 12.68
C ARG A 165 -9.22 -0.74 13.00
N TYR A 166 -8.41 -1.07 12.00
CA TYR A 166 -7.23 -1.91 12.12
C TYR A 166 -5.99 -1.05 11.95
N GLU A 167 -5.05 -1.21 12.86
CA GLU A 167 -3.71 -0.67 12.74
C GLU A 167 -2.84 -1.58 11.87
N LEU A 168 -1.64 -1.16 11.52
CA LEU A 168 -0.73 -1.89 10.65
C LEU A 168 -0.48 -3.35 11.10
N ASP A 169 -0.34 -3.59 12.41
CA ASP A 169 -0.08 -4.93 12.95
C ASP A 169 -1.27 -5.89 12.80
N ASP A 170 -2.47 -5.34 12.58
CA ASP A 170 -3.73 -6.07 12.51
C ASP A 170 -4.41 -5.98 11.12
N ASP A 171 -3.74 -5.41 10.12
CA ASP A 171 -4.28 -5.12 8.78
C ASP A 171 -4.88 -6.34 8.09
N LEU A 172 -4.24 -7.51 8.23
CA LEU A 172 -4.71 -8.77 7.67
C LEU A 172 -6.09 -9.21 8.20
N TYR A 173 -6.48 -8.77 9.40
CA TYR A 173 -7.85 -8.98 9.88
C TYR A 173 -8.84 -8.14 9.07
N GLY A 174 -8.44 -6.94 8.62
CA GLY A 174 -9.23 -6.10 7.72
C GLY A 174 -9.47 -6.78 6.36
N LEU A 175 -8.44 -7.40 5.80
CA LEU A 175 -8.55 -8.19 4.56
C LEU A 175 -9.59 -9.31 4.72
N LEU A 176 -9.52 -10.09 5.81
CA LEU A 176 -10.47 -11.15 6.08
C LEU A 176 -11.88 -10.62 6.38
N GLU A 177 -12.01 -9.54 7.15
CA GLU A 177 -13.32 -8.98 7.48
C GLU A 177 -14.03 -8.45 6.23
N SER A 178 -13.28 -7.86 5.30
CA SER A 178 -13.76 -7.36 4.01
C SER A 178 -14.78 -6.23 4.13
N LYS A 179 -14.69 -5.40 5.18
CA LYS A 179 -15.50 -4.19 5.38
C LYS A 179 -14.73 -2.93 5.01
N PRO A 180 -15.43 -1.85 4.60
CA PRO A 180 -14.79 -0.62 4.17
C PRO A 180 -14.52 0.30 5.37
N TYR A 181 -13.29 0.37 5.81
CA TYR A 181 -12.85 1.23 6.92
C TYR A 181 -11.89 2.34 6.48
N GLY A 182 -11.51 2.36 5.20
CA GLY A 182 -10.60 3.34 4.65
C GLY A 182 -11.25 4.70 4.38
N ARG A 183 -10.43 5.74 4.40
CA ARG A 183 -10.81 7.13 4.10
C ARG A 183 -9.82 7.76 3.14
N PHE A 184 -10.32 8.67 2.32
CA PHE A 184 -9.51 9.60 1.54
C PHE A 184 -9.66 10.99 2.13
N LEU A 185 -8.56 11.67 2.38
CA LEU A 185 -8.46 12.89 3.17
C LEU A 185 -7.71 13.98 2.38
N SER A 186 -7.96 15.25 2.75
CA SER A 186 -7.11 16.37 2.36
C SER A 186 -6.64 17.15 3.56
N TYR A 187 -5.43 17.73 3.47
CA TYR A 187 -4.89 18.70 4.41
C TYR A 187 -4.51 19.97 3.65
N ASP A 188 -5.02 21.11 4.09
CA ASP A 188 -4.67 22.42 3.56
C ASP A 188 -3.62 23.08 4.47
N PRO A 189 -2.36 23.24 4.03
CA PRO A 189 -1.29 23.82 4.83
C PRO A 189 -1.51 25.31 5.14
N ALA A 190 -2.30 26.04 4.34
CA ALA A 190 -2.58 27.46 4.56
C ALA A 190 -3.51 27.69 5.76
N THR A 191 -4.43 26.76 6.01
CA THR A 191 -5.42 26.86 7.09
C THR A 191 -5.19 25.87 8.22
N GLY A 192 -4.45 24.78 7.96
CA GLY A 192 -4.28 23.63 8.84
C GLY A 192 -5.54 22.75 8.91
N GLU A 193 -6.49 22.94 8.00
CA GLU A 193 -7.75 22.17 7.97
C GLU A 193 -7.55 20.79 7.38
N VAL A 194 -8.10 19.76 8.05
CA VAL A 194 -8.20 18.39 7.54
C VAL A 194 -9.63 18.08 7.17
N LYS A 195 -9.87 17.52 6.00
CA LYS A 195 -11.20 17.11 5.52
C LYS A 195 -11.23 15.65 5.12
N VAL A 196 -12.35 14.97 5.38
CA VAL A 196 -12.66 13.67 4.79
C VAL A 196 -13.39 13.92 3.47
N LEU A 197 -12.75 13.54 2.37
CA LEU A 197 -13.29 13.69 1.03
C LEU A 197 -14.11 12.46 0.61
N LEU A 198 -13.64 11.24 1.00
CA LEU A 198 -14.34 10.00 0.70
C LEU A 198 -14.20 9.03 1.89
N ARG A 199 -15.27 8.27 2.14
CA ARG A 199 -15.34 7.23 3.17
C ARG A 199 -15.64 5.88 2.53
N ASP A 200 -15.62 4.85 3.34
CA ASP A 200 -16.06 3.51 2.97
C ASP A 200 -15.21 2.87 1.85
N LEU A 201 -13.90 3.14 1.87
CA LEU A 201 -12.90 2.52 1.01
C LEU A 201 -12.38 1.21 1.63
N TYR A 202 -12.05 0.25 0.78
CA TYR A 202 -11.57 -1.06 1.22
C TYR A 202 -10.04 -1.11 1.25
N PHE A 203 -9.47 -0.63 2.34
CA PHE A 203 -8.05 -0.39 2.54
C PHE A 203 -7.54 0.66 1.53
N ALA A 204 -7.80 1.94 1.86
CA ALA A 204 -7.36 3.08 1.06
C ALA A 204 -5.83 3.19 1.15
N ASN A 205 -5.15 2.84 0.07
CA ASN A 205 -3.69 2.81 -0.04
C ASN A 205 -3.22 3.95 -0.98
N GLY A 206 -2.48 3.67 -2.02
CA GLY A 206 -1.87 4.61 -2.94
C GLY A 206 -2.77 5.76 -3.38
N VAL A 207 -2.19 6.96 -3.42
CA VAL A 207 -2.86 8.20 -3.82
C VAL A 207 -2.02 8.89 -4.89
N ALA A 208 -2.63 9.25 -6.03
CA ALA A 208 -1.96 10.02 -7.07
C ALA A 208 -2.90 11.04 -7.72
N LEU A 209 -2.43 12.28 -7.85
CA LEU A 209 -3.06 13.32 -8.67
C LEU A 209 -2.86 13.01 -10.15
N SER A 210 -3.87 13.34 -10.97
CA SER A 210 -3.68 13.41 -12.42
C SER A 210 -2.73 14.56 -12.80
N ALA A 211 -2.11 14.46 -13.96
CA ALA A 211 -1.15 15.48 -14.43
C ALA A 211 -1.73 16.89 -14.49
N ASP A 212 -3.03 17.01 -14.80
CA ASP A 212 -3.77 18.27 -14.87
C ASP A 212 -4.49 18.60 -13.55
N GLU A 213 -4.30 17.78 -12.52
CA GLU A 213 -4.94 17.89 -11.19
C GLU A 213 -6.47 17.93 -11.23
N ASP A 214 -7.09 17.32 -12.27
CA ASP A 214 -8.54 17.24 -12.40
C ASP A 214 -9.16 16.21 -11.46
N PHE A 215 -8.40 15.17 -11.11
CA PHE A 215 -8.83 14.10 -10.24
C PHE A 215 -7.68 13.50 -9.43
N VAL A 216 -8.05 12.74 -8.42
CA VAL A 216 -7.14 11.89 -7.63
C VAL A 216 -7.54 10.43 -7.80
N LEU A 217 -6.55 9.56 -7.94
CA LEU A 217 -6.71 8.11 -7.88
C LEU A 217 -6.43 7.62 -6.47
N ILE A 218 -7.26 6.71 -5.97
CA ILE A 218 -7.11 6.07 -4.67
C ILE A 218 -7.18 4.55 -4.86
N ASN A 219 -6.13 3.84 -4.47
CA ASN A 219 -6.08 2.40 -4.54
C ASN A 219 -6.90 1.78 -3.41
N GLU A 220 -7.74 0.77 -3.74
CA GLU A 220 -8.45 -0.05 -2.77
C GLU A 220 -7.87 -1.47 -2.78
N THR A 221 -6.82 -1.68 -1.98
CA THR A 221 -6.00 -2.91 -1.97
C THR A 221 -6.85 -4.17 -1.82
N TYR A 222 -7.84 -4.16 -0.91
CA TYR A 222 -8.67 -5.33 -0.62
C TYR A 222 -9.85 -5.54 -1.58
N ARG A 223 -9.89 -4.74 -2.67
CA ARG A 223 -10.88 -4.89 -3.76
C ARG A 223 -10.26 -5.02 -5.14
N TYR A 224 -8.92 -5.06 -5.23
CA TYR A 224 -8.23 -5.19 -6.52
C TYR A 224 -8.66 -4.12 -7.52
N ARG A 225 -8.83 -2.86 -7.05
CA ARG A 225 -9.36 -1.77 -7.88
C ARG A 225 -8.76 -0.42 -7.50
N ILE A 226 -9.00 0.56 -8.37
CA ILE A 226 -8.67 1.96 -8.14
C ILE A 226 -9.95 2.77 -8.28
N THR A 227 -10.19 3.66 -7.33
CA THR A 227 -11.26 4.65 -7.33
C THR A 227 -10.70 5.99 -7.78
N ARG A 228 -11.42 6.71 -8.65
CA ARG A 228 -11.15 8.08 -9.07
C ARG A 228 -12.09 9.03 -8.33
N TYR A 229 -11.52 10.07 -7.74
CA TYR A 229 -12.25 11.17 -7.12
C TYR A 229 -12.01 12.45 -7.91
N TRP A 230 -13.08 13.07 -8.41
CA TRP A 230 -12.99 14.29 -9.19
C TRP A 230 -12.80 15.52 -8.33
N LEU A 231 -11.76 16.32 -8.62
CA LEU A 231 -11.45 17.57 -7.93
C LEU A 231 -12.10 18.77 -8.61
N THR A 232 -12.15 18.76 -9.95
CA THR A 232 -12.61 19.88 -10.76
C THR A 232 -13.69 19.46 -11.76
N GLY A 233 -14.23 20.43 -12.51
CA GLY A 233 -15.23 20.19 -13.54
C GLY A 233 -16.63 19.91 -13.01
N PRO A 234 -17.56 19.43 -13.87
CA PRO A 234 -18.96 19.21 -13.51
C PRO A 234 -19.16 18.06 -12.51
N ASP A 235 -18.22 17.14 -12.45
CA ASP A 235 -18.26 15.96 -11.57
C ASP A 235 -17.49 16.16 -10.26
N SER A 236 -17.00 17.37 -9.98
CA SER A 236 -16.25 17.71 -8.76
C SER A 236 -16.98 17.26 -7.50
N GLY A 237 -16.25 16.56 -6.62
CA GLY A 237 -16.77 15.97 -5.39
C GLY A 237 -17.43 14.60 -5.56
N THR A 238 -17.52 14.08 -6.78
CA THR A 238 -18.01 12.71 -7.06
C THR A 238 -16.87 11.72 -7.25
N HIS A 239 -17.18 10.44 -7.23
CA HIS A 239 -16.21 9.38 -7.46
C HIS A 239 -16.78 8.24 -8.30
N GLU A 240 -15.90 7.49 -8.93
CA GLU A 240 -16.23 6.31 -9.73
C GLU A 240 -15.08 5.29 -9.70
N ILE A 241 -15.32 4.09 -10.18
CA ILE A 241 -14.24 3.11 -10.36
C ILE A 241 -13.43 3.46 -11.61
N PHE A 242 -12.13 3.69 -11.44
CA PHE A 242 -11.21 3.98 -12.55
C PHE A 242 -10.78 2.70 -13.28
N ILE A 243 -10.38 1.68 -12.52
CA ILE A 243 -10.09 0.32 -13.01
C ILE A 243 -10.49 -0.69 -11.94
N ASP A 244 -11.07 -1.79 -12.34
CA ASP A 244 -11.46 -2.90 -11.47
C ASP A 244 -10.73 -4.19 -11.89
N ASN A 245 -10.78 -5.19 -11.03
CA ASN A 245 -10.23 -6.51 -11.29
C ASN A 245 -8.74 -6.53 -11.65
N LEU A 246 -7.92 -5.83 -10.89
CA LEU A 246 -6.46 -5.85 -11.04
C LEU A 246 -5.89 -7.26 -10.78
N PRO A 247 -4.74 -7.61 -11.40
CA PRO A 247 -4.11 -8.93 -11.28
C PRO A 247 -3.45 -9.19 -9.92
N GLY A 248 -3.43 -8.22 -9.04
CA GLY A 248 -2.80 -8.27 -7.71
C GLY A 248 -3.37 -7.25 -6.76
N PHE A 249 -2.72 -7.08 -5.63
CA PHE A 249 -3.09 -6.14 -4.57
C PHE A 249 -2.46 -4.77 -4.88
N PRO A 250 -3.23 -3.77 -5.33
CA PRO A 250 -2.69 -2.44 -5.61
C PRO A 250 -2.18 -1.81 -4.32
N ASP A 251 -0.97 -1.28 -4.38
CA ASP A 251 -0.28 -0.60 -3.30
C ASP A 251 -0.13 0.89 -3.66
N ASN A 252 1.05 1.48 -3.74
CA ASN A 252 1.20 2.87 -4.15
C ASN A 252 1.07 3.06 -5.66
N ILE A 253 0.67 4.26 -6.05
CA ILE A 253 0.51 4.71 -7.43
C ILE A 253 1.15 6.09 -7.60
N SER A 254 1.81 6.35 -8.72
CA SER A 254 2.41 7.65 -9.03
C SER A 254 2.18 8.05 -10.47
N VAL A 255 2.02 9.36 -10.73
CA VAL A 255 1.92 9.89 -12.09
C VAL A 255 3.32 10.02 -12.71
N ASN A 256 3.47 9.64 -13.98
CA ASN A 256 4.71 9.82 -14.73
C ASN A 256 4.69 11.11 -15.59
N GLN A 257 5.83 11.42 -16.21
CA GLN A 257 5.97 12.63 -17.04
C GLN A 257 5.09 12.66 -18.31
N LYS A 258 4.50 11.49 -18.69
CA LYS A 258 3.60 11.37 -19.85
C LYS A 258 2.12 11.51 -19.46
N GLY A 259 1.82 11.69 -18.15
CA GLY A 259 0.47 11.69 -17.60
C GLY A 259 -0.15 10.31 -17.43
N ASN A 260 0.66 9.24 -17.57
CA ASN A 260 0.29 7.88 -17.21
C ASN A 260 0.62 7.61 -15.75
N PHE A 261 0.21 6.44 -15.22
CA PHE A 261 0.41 6.07 -13.84
C PHE A 261 1.23 4.80 -13.71
N TRP A 262 2.27 4.84 -12.86
CA TRP A 262 2.94 3.64 -12.38
C TRP A 262 2.22 3.11 -11.15
N LEU A 263 1.78 1.86 -11.20
CA LEU A 263 1.08 1.18 -10.12
C LEU A 263 1.92 0.03 -9.60
N ALA A 264 2.31 0.08 -8.34
CA ALA A 264 2.92 -1.04 -7.65
C ALA A 264 1.84 -2.03 -7.19
N LEU A 265 2.15 -3.32 -7.30
CA LEU A 265 1.30 -4.38 -6.79
C LEU A 265 2.10 -5.21 -5.79
N PHE A 266 1.69 -5.18 -4.52
CA PHE A 266 2.39 -5.89 -3.44
C PHE A 266 2.61 -7.37 -3.75
N THR A 267 1.60 -8.03 -4.31
CA THR A 267 1.68 -9.40 -4.84
C THR A 267 0.57 -9.66 -5.84
N ILE A 268 0.70 -10.73 -6.61
CA ILE A 268 -0.39 -11.22 -7.47
C ILE A 268 -1.53 -11.81 -6.64
N ARG A 269 -2.72 -11.88 -7.21
CA ARG A 269 -3.90 -12.51 -6.57
C ARG A 269 -3.61 -13.96 -6.21
N ASN A 270 -4.20 -14.40 -5.11
CA ASN A 270 -4.07 -15.77 -4.63
C ASN A 270 -5.42 -16.48 -4.74
N GLU A 271 -5.49 -17.53 -5.54
CA GLU A 271 -6.72 -18.31 -5.77
C GLU A 271 -7.35 -18.84 -4.48
N SER A 272 -6.52 -19.21 -3.49
CA SER A 272 -7.01 -19.70 -2.19
C SER A 272 -7.68 -18.59 -1.38
N ALA A 273 -7.13 -17.37 -1.42
CA ALA A 273 -7.72 -16.19 -0.79
C ALA A 273 -9.03 -15.82 -1.50
N ASP A 274 -9.06 -15.81 -2.84
CA ASP A 274 -10.25 -15.49 -3.61
C ASP A 274 -11.38 -16.50 -3.35
N LYS A 275 -11.08 -17.79 -3.21
CA LYS A 275 -12.03 -18.83 -2.82
C LYS A 275 -12.49 -18.76 -1.35
N LEU A 276 -11.72 -18.08 -0.49
CA LEU A 276 -12.07 -17.87 0.91
C LEU A 276 -13.07 -16.73 1.10
N HIS A 277 -12.90 -15.64 0.34
CA HIS A 277 -13.66 -14.39 0.49
C HIS A 277 -15.19 -14.53 0.44
N PRO A 278 -15.81 -15.42 -0.36
CA PRO A 278 -17.26 -15.60 -0.36
C PRO A 278 -17.83 -16.21 0.92
N SER A 279 -17.00 -16.76 1.81
CA SER A 279 -17.49 -17.49 2.99
C SER A 279 -17.12 -16.78 4.30
N PRO A 280 -18.03 -15.97 4.89
CA PRO A 280 -17.82 -15.38 6.21
C PRO A 280 -17.46 -16.42 7.29
N PHE A 281 -18.09 -17.59 7.24
CA PHE A 281 -17.78 -18.68 8.18
C PHE A 281 -16.31 -19.12 8.12
N ARG A 282 -15.77 -19.35 6.91
CA ARG A 282 -14.37 -19.76 6.74
C ARG A 282 -13.40 -18.66 7.15
N LYS A 283 -13.71 -17.40 6.84
CA LYS A 283 -12.93 -16.24 7.23
C LYS A 283 -12.88 -16.07 8.76
N ASN A 284 -14.05 -16.16 9.42
CA ASN A 284 -14.13 -16.14 10.88
C ASN A 284 -13.39 -17.33 11.51
N LEU A 285 -13.36 -18.49 10.86
CA LEU A 285 -12.60 -19.64 11.35
C LEU A 285 -11.10 -19.42 11.23
N LEU A 286 -10.63 -18.91 10.08
CA LEU A 286 -9.22 -18.59 9.85
C LEU A 286 -8.73 -17.51 10.81
N SER A 287 -9.53 -16.47 11.09
CA SER A 287 -9.16 -15.38 11.99
C SER A 287 -8.90 -15.81 13.44
N LYS A 288 -9.36 -17.00 13.84
CA LYS A 288 -9.04 -17.57 15.18
C LYS A 288 -7.66 -18.21 15.23
N VAL A 289 -7.04 -18.44 14.08
CA VAL A 289 -5.69 -18.98 13.95
C VAL A 289 -4.70 -17.81 13.97
N PRO A 290 -3.56 -17.91 14.66
CA PRO A 290 -2.55 -16.85 14.65
C PRO A 290 -2.12 -16.50 13.21
N PRO A 291 -2.00 -15.20 12.86
CA PRO A 291 -1.63 -14.76 11.50
C PRO A 291 -0.32 -15.38 10.97
N ALA A 292 0.64 -15.68 11.84
CA ALA A 292 1.89 -16.36 11.47
C ALA A 292 1.69 -17.75 10.83
N LEU A 293 0.51 -18.35 10.98
CA LEU A 293 0.15 -19.65 10.40
C LEU A 293 -0.74 -19.51 9.15
N TRP A 294 -1.06 -18.29 8.73
CA TRP A 294 -1.85 -18.06 7.53
C TRP A 294 -1.02 -18.29 6.27
N PRO A 295 -1.69 -18.56 5.13
CA PRO A 295 -1.00 -18.62 3.85
C PRO A 295 -0.23 -17.31 3.61
N LYS A 296 1.04 -17.44 3.23
CA LYS A 296 1.87 -16.27 2.90
C LYS A 296 1.61 -15.84 1.46
N PRO A 297 1.77 -14.54 1.14
CA PRO A 297 1.77 -14.06 -0.23
C PRO A 297 2.82 -14.78 -1.08
N ASN A 298 2.54 -14.98 -2.36
CA ASN A 298 3.53 -15.47 -3.29
C ASN A 298 4.64 -14.42 -3.46
N PRO A 299 5.92 -14.81 -3.38
CA PRO A 299 6.97 -13.87 -3.70
C PRO A 299 6.90 -13.54 -5.20
N TYR A 300 6.54 -12.31 -5.53
CA TYR A 300 6.40 -11.83 -6.90
C TYR A 300 6.67 -10.33 -6.94
N GLY A 301 7.39 -9.87 -7.96
CA GLY A 301 7.54 -8.45 -8.27
C GLY A 301 6.62 -8.08 -9.44
N LEU A 302 5.78 -7.06 -9.26
CA LEU A 302 4.85 -6.61 -10.30
C LEU A 302 4.62 -5.10 -10.22
N VAL A 303 4.82 -4.43 -11.35
CA VAL A 303 4.48 -3.02 -11.56
C VAL A 303 3.70 -2.90 -12.86
N LEU A 304 2.65 -2.11 -12.90
CA LEU A 304 1.88 -1.81 -14.10
C LEU A 304 2.07 -0.34 -14.51
N GLU A 305 2.00 -0.07 -15.80
CA GLU A 305 1.74 1.28 -16.31
C GLU A 305 0.30 1.35 -16.81
N LEU A 306 -0.45 2.35 -16.31
CA LEU A 306 -1.83 2.64 -16.70
C LEU A 306 -1.89 3.95 -17.45
N ASP A 307 -2.72 4.03 -18.50
CA ASP A 307 -3.05 5.32 -19.10
C ASP A 307 -4.08 6.12 -18.28
N ALA A 308 -4.35 7.37 -18.66
CA ALA A 308 -5.32 8.23 -17.99
C ALA A 308 -6.77 7.74 -18.09
N GLN A 309 -7.05 6.70 -18.86
CA GLN A 309 -8.35 6.04 -19.02
C GLN A 309 -8.45 4.74 -18.21
N GLY A 310 -7.36 4.30 -17.55
CA GLY A 310 -7.31 3.07 -16.78
C GLY A 310 -6.96 1.82 -17.59
N ASN A 311 -6.49 1.96 -18.84
CA ASN A 311 -6.00 0.81 -19.59
C ASN A 311 -4.58 0.45 -19.16
N ILE A 312 -4.31 -0.84 -18.98
CA ILE A 312 -2.96 -1.34 -18.72
C ILE A 312 -2.16 -1.29 -20.02
N ILE A 313 -1.10 -0.46 -20.05
CA ILE A 313 -0.23 -0.28 -21.23
C ILE A 313 0.87 -1.34 -21.25
N GLN A 314 1.49 -1.55 -20.10
CA GLN A 314 2.56 -2.54 -19.93
C GLN A 314 2.66 -3.01 -18.49
N SER A 315 3.43 -4.06 -18.29
CA SER A 315 3.76 -4.59 -16.98
C SER A 315 5.23 -4.99 -16.88
N LEU A 316 5.81 -4.79 -15.69
CA LEU A 316 7.16 -5.16 -15.34
C LEU A 316 7.10 -6.26 -14.30
N HIS A 317 7.78 -7.38 -14.51
CA HIS A 317 7.70 -8.56 -13.66
C HIS A 317 9.05 -9.02 -13.13
N ASP A 318 9.05 -9.54 -11.89
CA ASP A 318 9.97 -10.55 -11.40
C ASP A 318 9.16 -11.76 -10.91
N PRO A 319 8.91 -12.76 -11.78
CA PRO A 319 8.08 -13.92 -11.42
C PRO A 319 8.69 -14.79 -10.33
N THR A 320 9.99 -14.69 -10.08
CA THR A 320 10.69 -15.44 -9.02
C THR A 320 10.58 -14.78 -7.67
N GLY A 321 10.45 -13.44 -7.65
CA GLY A 321 10.53 -12.63 -6.44
C GLY A 321 11.88 -12.74 -5.70
N GLU A 322 12.91 -13.22 -6.36
CA GLU A 322 14.26 -13.32 -5.79
C GLU A 322 15.00 -11.99 -5.87
N TYR A 323 14.74 -11.23 -6.92
CA TYR A 323 15.37 -9.95 -7.17
C TYR A 323 14.61 -8.81 -6.50
N LEU A 324 13.34 -8.67 -6.86
CA LEU A 324 12.39 -7.70 -6.27
C LEU A 324 11.03 -8.37 -6.05
N LYS A 325 10.49 -8.23 -4.84
CA LYS A 325 9.18 -8.77 -4.45
C LYS A 325 8.47 -7.83 -3.51
N GLY A 326 7.16 -8.00 -3.36
CA GLY A 326 6.39 -7.19 -2.44
C GLY A 326 6.58 -5.71 -2.73
N ILE A 327 6.55 -5.35 -4.03
CA ILE A 327 6.78 -3.96 -4.46
C ILE A 327 5.60 -3.13 -4.01
N THR A 328 5.88 -2.11 -3.23
CA THR A 328 4.89 -1.21 -2.65
C THR A 328 4.85 0.13 -3.36
N SER A 329 5.96 0.57 -3.95
CA SER A 329 6.01 1.85 -4.65
C SER A 329 6.83 1.80 -5.93
N ALA A 330 6.49 2.69 -6.87
CA ALA A 330 7.16 2.83 -8.15
C ALA A 330 7.18 4.30 -8.54
N GLN A 331 8.27 5.01 -8.23
CA GLN A 331 8.41 6.46 -8.41
C GLN A 331 9.36 6.79 -9.54
N GLU A 332 8.86 7.48 -10.59
CA GLU A 332 9.69 7.89 -11.72
C GLU A 332 10.48 9.17 -11.42
N TYR A 333 11.80 9.12 -11.59
CA TYR A 333 12.67 10.29 -11.49
C TYR A 333 13.89 10.14 -12.41
N GLY A 334 14.18 11.18 -13.22
CA GLY A 334 15.38 11.22 -14.05
C GLY A 334 15.51 10.09 -15.07
N GLY A 335 14.40 9.55 -15.57
CA GLY A 335 14.37 8.43 -16.52
C GLY A 335 14.57 7.05 -15.87
N TYR A 336 14.44 6.97 -14.55
CA TYR A 336 14.47 5.73 -13.78
C TYR A 336 13.22 5.61 -12.92
N LEU A 337 12.81 4.37 -12.69
CA LEU A 337 11.77 4.00 -11.77
C LEU A 337 12.42 3.48 -10.49
N TYR A 338 12.20 4.17 -9.38
CA TYR A 338 12.65 3.77 -8.06
C TYR A 338 11.56 2.94 -7.40
N LEU A 339 11.93 1.75 -6.92
CA LEU A 339 11.00 0.72 -6.46
C LEU A 339 11.21 0.44 -4.97
N GLY A 340 10.18 0.72 -4.20
CA GLY A 340 10.11 0.39 -2.78
C GLY A 340 9.50 -0.99 -2.54
N SER A 341 9.60 -1.47 -1.31
CA SER A 341 9.06 -2.78 -0.91
C SER A 341 8.99 -2.92 0.60
N LEU A 342 7.94 -3.53 1.11
CA LEU A 342 7.85 -3.92 2.54
C LEU A 342 8.83 -5.03 2.95
N ASN A 343 9.27 -5.86 1.99
CA ASN A 343 9.93 -7.13 2.29
C ASN A 343 11.37 -7.24 1.76
N ASN A 344 11.87 -6.22 1.07
CA ASN A 344 13.22 -6.25 0.53
C ASN A 344 14.22 -5.56 1.48
N ASP A 345 15.48 -5.98 1.35
CA ASP A 345 16.64 -5.36 2.00
C ASP A 345 17.37 -4.39 1.05
N ARG A 346 16.64 -3.84 0.06
CA ARG A 346 17.17 -3.05 -1.05
C ARG A 346 16.10 -2.17 -1.68
N ILE A 347 16.55 -1.17 -2.43
CA ILE A 347 15.72 -0.34 -3.31
C ILE A 347 16.02 -0.76 -4.76
N GLY A 348 14.99 -0.95 -5.58
CA GLY A 348 15.15 -1.18 -7.00
C GLY A 348 15.30 0.14 -7.76
N LYS A 349 16.19 0.19 -8.79
CA LYS A 349 16.30 1.31 -9.72
C LYS A 349 16.29 0.76 -11.15
N TYR A 350 15.13 0.85 -11.79
CA TYR A 350 14.90 0.35 -13.13
C TYR A 350 14.92 1.48 -14.16
N LYS A 351 15.61 1.31 -15.28
CA LYS A 351 15.66 2.32 -16.34
C LYS A 351 14.39 2.24 -17.19
N VAL A 352 13.60 3.32 -17.20
CA VAL A 352 12.40 3.41 -18.05
C VAL A 352 12.81 3.49 -19.52
N PRO A 353 12.19 2.71 -20.42
CA PRO A 353 12.50 2.67 -21.85
C PRO A 353 12.28 4.00 -22.59
#